data_17fbcde412e502aa818ec258fc25792c
#
_entry.id   17fbcde412e502aa818ec258fc25792c
#
_cell.length_a   1.000
_cell.length_b   1.000
_cell.length_c   1.000
_cell.angle_alpha   90.00
_cell.angle_beta   90.00
_cell.angle_gamma   90.00
#
_symmetry.space_group_name_H-M   'P 1'
#
loop_
_entity.id
_entity.type
_entity.pdbx_description
1 polymer ?
#
loop_
_entity_poly.entity_id
_entity_poly.type
_entity_poly.pdbx_seq_one_letter_code
_entity_poly.pdbx_strand_id
1 'polypeptide(L)'
;MLFKRGTNHVQLLRPAVVSDGIIRLGGSAVEFYKQLFQSRIDSEDVMKFVPASGAATRMFKRIFEWIEEPEKHANEIAQFFNRAEELPFFEQWMSKVNELDIETFKVGLESQVKWLRILVSSDGIGLALLPKGLIEFHQYDAHVAIPVEEHMHEALGYAKSGDLCKLHFTVSDEYIGSFMAKVDELKKESPFNEVQWEIKFSSQEPKTDTIAVDPKLQIIGSNENPLTRPGGHGALLHN
;
A
#
# COMPACT_ATOMS: atom_id res chain seq x y z
N MET A 1 -22.62 10.04 21.74
CA MET A 1 -21.64 9.01 21.31
C MET A 1 -22.04 8.49 19.94
N LEU A 2 -21.25 8.75 18.90
CA LEU A 2 -21.53 8.39 17.50
C LEU A 2 -21.77 6.88 17.31
N PHE A 3 -20.99 6.01 17.97
CA PHE A 3 -21.15 4.55 17.87
C PHE A 3 -22.54 4.04 18.29
N LYS A 4 -23.19 4.68 19.29
CA LYS A 4 -24.53 4.27 19.75
C LYS A 4 -25.65 4.87 18.91
N ARG A 5 -25.44 6.07 18.33
CA ARG A 5 -26.46 6.78 17.55
C ARG A 5 -26.36 6.50 16.06
N GLY A 6 -25.22 5.95 15.61
CA GLY A 6 -24.86 5.87 14.21
C GLY A 6 -24.52 7.25 13.63
N THR A 7 -24.16 7.28 12.37
CA THR A 7 -24.01 8.50 11.58
C THR A 7 -25.30 8.74 10.80
N ASN A 8 -25.67 10.00 10.63
CA ASN A 8 -26.76 10.33 9.72
C ASN A 8 -26.39 9.88 8.32
N HIS A 9 -27.17 8.98 7.77
CA HIS A 9 -27.01 8.59 6.37
C HIS A 9 -27.39 9.75 5.46
N VAL A 10 -26.56 9.98 4.43
CA VAL A 10 -26.91 10.93 3.37
C VAL A 10 -28.19 10.43 2.70
N GLN A 11 -29.21 11.30 2.63
CA GLN A 11 -30.45 11.01 1.91
C GLN A 11 -30.18 11.12 0.41
N LEU A 12 -30.11 9.98 -0.27
CA LEU A 12 -29.95 9.94 -1.72
C LEU A 12 -31.34 10.03 -2.36
N LEU A 13 -31.50 10.99 -3.28
CA LEU A 13 -32.77 11.15 -4.01
C LEU A 13 -33.00 9.99 -4.97
N ARG A 14 -31.94 9.60 -5.70
CA ARG A 14 -31.93 8.51 -6.67
C ARG A 14 -30.49 8.11 -7.02
N PRO A 15 -30.26 6.94 -7.62
CA PRO A 15 -28.95 6.57 -8.16
C PRO A 15 -28.49 7.55 -9.22
N ALA A 16 -27.19 7.87 -9.27
CA ALA A 16 -26.58 8.56 -10.39
C ALA A 16 -26.52 7.61 -11.60
N VAL A 17 -26.95 8.09 -12.75
CA VAL A 17 -26.92 7.35 -14.03
C VAL A 17 -26.31 8.21 -15.12
N VAL A 18 -25.96 7.61 -16.27
CA VAL A 18 -25.48 8.38 -17.42
C VAL A 18 -26.53 9.41 -17.85
N SER A 19 -26.12 10.63 -18.03
CA SER A 19 -26.92 11.84 -18.29
C SER A 19 -27.68 12.42 -17.07
N ASP A 20 -27.58 11.76 -15.90
CA ASP A 20 -28.11 12.26 -14.64
C ASP A 20 -27.11 11.94 -13.50
N GLY A 21 -26.15 12.83 -13.29
CA GLY A 21 -25.08 12.68 -12.30
C GLY A 21 -23.81 11.97 -12.82
N ILE A 22 -23.86 11.21 -13.90
CA ILE A 22 -22.69 10.59 -14.55
C ILE A 22 -22.50 11.15 -15.96
N ILE A 23 -21.32 11.69 -16.23
CA ILE A 23 -20.90 12.14 -17.56
C ILE A 23 -20.10 11.01 -18.21
N ARG A 24 -20.58 10.51 -19.36
CA ARG A 24 -19.81 9.59 -20.20
C ARG A 24 -19.08 10.40 -21.27
N LEU A 25 -17.75 10.38 -21.23
CA LEU A 25 -16.93 11.03 -22.24
C LEU A 25 -16.92 10.16 -23.52
N GLY A 26 -17.27 10.76 -24.66
CA GLY A 26 -17.04 10.17 -25.97
C GLY A 26 -15.58 10.32 -26.40
N GLY A 27 -15.17 9.57 -27.45
CA GLY A 27 -13.77 9.59 -27.92
C GLY A 27 -13.24 10.98 -28.26
N SER A 28 -14.05 11.83 -28.89
CA SER A 28 -13.66 13.22 -29.20
C SER A 28 -13.45 14.08 -27.94
N ALA A 29 -14.26 13.88 -26.91
CA ALA A 29 -14.11 14.59 -25.64
C ALA A 29 -12.86 14.11 -24.88
N VAL A 30 -12.58 12.82 -24.90
CA VAL A 30 -11.34 12.27 -24.31
C VAL A 30 -10.13 12.87 -24.97
N GLU A 31 -10.11 12.92 -26.32
CA GLU A 31 -8.99 13.49 -27.07
C GLU A 31 -8.84 15.00 -26.83
N PHE A 32 -9.93 15.73 -26.77
CA PHE A 32 -9.92 17.16 -26.42
C PHE A 32 -9.29 17.39 -25.03
N TYR A 33 -9.68 16.61 -24.00
CA TYR A 33 -9.11 16.79 -22.66
C TYR A 33 -7.66 16.36 -22.57
N LYS A 34 -7.21 15.36 -23.33
CA LYS A 34 -5.79 15.01 -23.44
C LYS A 34 -4.97 16.16 -23.99
N GLN A 35 -5.42 16.75 -25.11
CA GLN A 35 -4.74 17.89 -25.73
C GLN A 35 -4.73 19.11 -24.80
N LEU A 36 -5.85 19.38 -24.11
CA LEU A 36 -5.94 20.45 -23.13
C LEU A 36 -4.94 20.25 -21.99
N PHE A 37 -4.84 19.03 -21.46
CA PHE A 37 -3.86 18.68 -20.44
C PHE A 37 -2.43 18.90 -20.96
N GLN A 38 -2.07 18.35 -22.10
CA GLN A 38 -0.76 18.50 -22.70
C GLN A 38 -0.36 19.97 -22.96
N SER A 39 -1.34 20.80 -23.33
CA SER A 39 -1.08 22.23 -23.59
C SER A 39 -0.87 23.06 -22.33
N ARG A 40 -1.24 22.54 -21.15
CA ARG A 40 -1.21 23.29 -19.89
C ARG A 40 -0.24 22.75 -18.87
N ILE A 41 0.10 21.46 -18.92
CA ILE A 41 0.84 20.78 -17.84
C ILE A 41 2.13 21.49 -17.47
N ASP A 42 2.86 22.04 -18.43
CA ASP A 42 4.14 22.72 -18.20
C ASP A 42 4.00 24.07 -17.47
N SER A 43 2.79 24.63 -17.43
CA SER A 43 2.50 25.91 -16.76
C SER A 43 1.68 25.74 -15.48
N GLU A 44 1.25 24.54 -15.17
CA GLU A 44 0.43 24.26 -13.99
C GLU A 44 1.28 23.73 -12.84
N ASP A 45 0.91 24.08 -11.62
CA ASP A 45 1.50 23.51 -10.41
C ASP A 45 0.78 22.20 -10.04
N VAL A 46 1.32 21.09 -10.50
CA VAL A 46 0.71 19.75 -10.32
C VAL A 46 1.51 18.97 -9.30
N MET A 47 0.79 18.32 -8.36
CA MET A 47 1.37 17.41 -7.39
C MET A 47 0.58 16.10 -7.38
N LYS A 48 1.29 14.97 -7.41
CA LYS A 48 0.69 13.66 -7.13
C LYS A 48 0.67 13.41 -5.63
N PHE A 49 -0.52 13.24 -5.05
CA PHE A 49 -0.71 12.92 -3.64
C PHE A 49 -0.99 11.43 -3.47
N VAL A 50 -0.19 10.76 -2.63
CA VAL A 50 -0.23 9.30 -2.45
C VAL A 50 -0.44 8.95 -0.97
N PRO A 51 -1.66 8.52 -0.57
CA PRO A 51 -1.88 7.94 0.75
C PRO A 51 -1.20 6.58 0.87
N ALA A 52 -0.06 6.52 1.57
CA ALA A 52 0.80 5.33 1.66
C ALA A 52 0.96 4.79 3.10
N SER A 53 0.13 5.25 4.05
CA SER A 53 0.19 4.84 5.47
C SER A 53 -0.33 3.43 5.75
N GLY A 54 -0.83 2.71 4.74
CA GLY A 54 -1.44 1.40 4.91
C GLY A 54 -0.44 0.31 5.28
N ALA A 55 -0.56 -0.26 6.48
CA ALA A 55 0.18 -1.46 6.86
C ALA A 55 -0.25 -2.70 6.06
N ALA A 56 0.68 -3.62 5.83
CA ALA A 56 0.42 -4.85 5.08
C ALA A 56 -0.29 -5.95 5.89
N THR A 57 -0.50 -5.79 7.19
CA THR A 57 -1.03 -6.83 8.10
C THR A 57 -2.31 -7.50 7.59
N ARG A 58 -3.26 -6.74 7.02
CA ARG A 58 -4.49 -7.33 6.47
C ARG A 58 -4.26 -8.16 5.21
N MET A 59 -3.21 -7.88 4.46
CA MET A 59 -2.84 -8.62 3.26
C MET A 59 -2.31 -10.01 3.61
N PHE A 60 -1.54 -10.10 4.69
CA PHE A 60 -0.98 -11.36 5.18
C PHE A 60 -1.86 -12.09 6.21
N LYS A 61 -3.10 -11.59 6.46
CA LYS A 61 -4.02 -12.20 7.43
C LYS A 61 -4.20 -13.70 7.21
N ARG A 62 -4.35 -14.12 5.93
CA ARG A 62 -4.53 -15.54 5.59
C ARG A 62 -3.29 -16.38 5.91
N ILE A 63 -2.10 -15.83 5.74
CA ILE A 63 -0.85 -16.51 6.09
C ILE A 63 -0.74 -16.71 7.60
N PHE A 64 -1.15 -15.75 8.41
CA PHE A 64 -1.20 -15.92 9.86
C PHE A 64 -2.19 -17.02 10.28
N GLU A 65 -3.38 -17.09 9.67
CA GLU A 65 -4.35 -18.16 9.90
C GLU A 65 -3.76 -19.54 9.55
N TRP A 66 -3.01 -19.64 8.44
CA TRP A 66 -2.33 -20.87 8.04
C TRP A 66 -1.23 -21.30 9.02
N ILE A 67 -0.49 -20.34 9.57
CA ILE A 67 0.56 -20.60 10.56
C ILE A 67 -0.04 -21.08 11.91
N GLU A 68 -1.21 -20.57 12.27
CA GLU A 68 -1.90 -20.92 13.52
C GLU A 68 -2.57 -22.30 13.44
N GLU A 69 -3.22 -22.63 12.32
CA GLU A 69 -3.96 -23.89 12.12
C GLU A 69 -3.54 -24.60 10.82
N PRO A 70 -2.26 -25.02 10.67
CA PRO A 70 -1.73 -25.50 9.40
C PRO A 70 -2.43 -26.75 8.86
N GLU A 71 -2.79 -27.69 9.72
CA GLU A 71 -3.48 -28.93 9.31
C GLU A 71 -4.85 -28.66 8.70
N LYS A 72 -5.56 -27.65 9.20
CA LYS A 72 -6.86 -27.22 8.68
C LYS A 72 -6.77 -26.60 7.30
N HIS A 73 -5.61 -26.00 6.99
CA HIS A 73 -5.35 -25.25 5.76
C HIS A 73 -4.32 -25.92 4.85
N ALA A 74 -3.96 -27.18 5.08
CA ALA A 74 -2.88 -27.85 4.36
C ALA A 74 -3.03 -27.79 2.83
N ASN A 75 -4.25 -27.93 2.30
CA ASN A 75 -4.50 -27.83 0.85
C ASN A 75 -4.28 -26.42 0.28
N GLU A 76 -4.67 -25.39 1.04
CA GLU A 76 -4.49 -23.99 0.63
C GLU A 76 -3.00 -23.61 0.66
N ILE A 77 -2.29 -24.06 1.69
CA ILE A 77 -0.84 -23.89 1.84
C ILE A 77 -0.13 -24.55 0.65
N ALA A 78 -0.47 -25.80 0.35
CA ALA A 78 0.11 -26.51 -0.79
C ALA A 78 -0.14 -25.79 -2.13
N GLN A 79 -1.37 -25.29 -2.37
CA GLN A 79 -1.68 -24.50 -3.56
C GLN A 79 -0.89 -23.19 -3.64
N PHE A 80 -0.69 -22.51 -2.52
CA PHE A 80 0.14 -21.30 -2.46
C PHE A 80 1.59 -21.61 -2.84
N PHE A 81 2.18 -22.67 -2.27
CA PHE A 81 3.55 -23.07 -2.56
C PHE A 81 3.76 -23.60 -3.98
N ASN A 82 2.72 -24.12 -4.64
CA ASN A 82 2.81 -24.48 -6.06
C ASN A 82 3.13 -23.29 -6.97
N ARG A 83 2.87 -22.07 -6.49
CA ARG A 83 3.11 -20.82 -7.21
C ARG A 83 4.07 -19.88 -6.48
N ALA A 84 4.74 -20.34 -5.45
CA ALA A 84 5.63 -19.51 -4.64
C ALA A 84 6.78 -18.90 -5.47
N GLU A 85 7.30 -19.66 -6.45
CA GLU A 85 8.39 -19.24 -7.34
C GLU A 85 7.96 -18.10 -8.31
N GLU A 86 6.66 -17.84 -8.47
CA GLU A 86 6.12 -16.74 -9.28
C GLU A 86 6.02 -15.41 -8.49
N LEU A 87 6.25 -15.43 -7.17
CA LEU A 87 6.10 -14.25 -6.32
C LEU A 87 7.30 -13.31 -6.47
N PRO A 88 7.10 -12.00 -6.62
CA PRO A 88 8.18 -11.04 -6.82
C PRO A 88 9.28 -11.09 -5.76
N PHE A 89 8.91 -11.35 -4.51
CA PHE A 89 9.83 -11.46 -3.36
C PHE A 89 10.40 -12.87 -3.13
N PHE A 90 10.18 -13.81 -4.06
CA PHE A 90 10.59 -15.22 -3.85
C PHE A 90 12.10 -15.37 -3.69
N GLU A 91 12.91 -14.71 -4.47
CA GLU A 91 14.37 -14.77 -4.39
C GLU A 91 14.89 -14.27 -3.04
N GLN A 92 14.35 -13.14 -2.57
CA GLN A 92 14.67 -12.61 -1.24
C GLN A 92 14.26 -13.59 -0.14
N TRP A 93 13.07 -14.18 -0.26
CA TRP A 93 12.54 -15.15 0.68
C TRP A 93 13.41 -16.42 0.71
N MET A 94 13.73 -16.97 -0.44
CA MET A 94 14.61 -18.13 -0.59
C MET A 94 16.02 -17.88 -0.03
N SER A 95 16.59 -16.72 -0.30
CA SER A 95 17.89 -16.32 0.25
C SER A 95 17.88 -16.33 1.77
N LYS A 96 16.84 -15.79 2.40
CA LYS A 96 16.71 -15.75 3.87
C LYS A 96 16.51 -17.14 4.47
N VAL A 97 15.74 -17.99 3.84
CA VAL A 97 15.53 -19.40 4.26
C VAL A 97 16.84 -20.18 4.20
N ASN A 98 17.64 -20.00 3.14
CA ASN A 98 18.95 -20.64 2.99
C ASN A 98 19.95 -20.14 4.05
N GLU A 99 19.96 -18.84 4.36
CA GLU A 99 20.77 -18.27 5.44
C GLU A 99 20.47 -18.92 6.80
N LEU A 100 19.22 -19.29 7.04
CA LEU A 100 18.76 -19.91 8.28
C LEU A 100 18.83 -21.44 8.29
N ASP A 101 19.38 -22.05 7.22
CA ASP A 101 19.50 -23.51 7.05
C ASP A 101 18.17 -24.26 7.23
N ILE A 102 17.09 -23.69 6.69
CA ILE A 102 15.75 -24.27 6.75
C ILE A 102 15.51 -25.16 5.52
N GLU A 103 14.98 -26.35 5.74
CA GLU A 103 14.63 -27.29 4.67
C GLU A 103 13.68 -26.66 3.65
N THR A 104 13.81 -27.09 2.40
CA THR A 104 12.92 -26.61 1.32
C THR A 104 11.44 -26.87 1.62
N PHE A 105 10.58 -25.96 1.23
CA PHE A 105 9.11 -26.11 1.35
C PHE A 105 8.56 -27.35 0.62
N LYS A 106 9.31 -27.97 -0.29
CA LYS A 106 8.94 -29.17 -1.05
C LYS A 106 8.93 -30.43 -0.17
N VAL A 107 9.53 -30.40 1.04
CA VAL A 107 9.59 -31.54 1.96
C VAL A 107 8.24 -31.85 2.60
N GLY A 108 7.43 -30.86 2.93
CA GLY A 108 6.11 -31.06 3.51
C GLY A 108 5.56 -29.87 4.30
N LEU A 109 4.42 -30.07 4.95
CA LEU A 109 3.66 -29.01 5.61
C LEU A 109 4.48 -28.29 6.70
N GLU A 110 5.25 -29.01 7.49
CA GLU A 110 6.06 -28.41 8.55
C GLU A 110 7.10 -27.42 7.98
N SER A 111 7.81 -27.81 6.91
CA SER A 111 8.75 -26.92 6.23
C SER A 111 8.02 -25.71 5.60
N GLN A 112 6.86 -25.94 5.00
CA GLN A 112 6.03 -24.86 4.45
C GLN A 112 5.63 -23.83 5.52
N VAL A 113 5.24 -24.28 6.70
CA VAL A 113 4.90 -23.39 7.83
C VAL A 113 6.12 -22.60 8.30
N LYS A 114 7.31 -23.22 8.35
CA LYS A 114 8.56 -22.50 8.65
C LYS A 114 8.83 -21.42 7.64
N TRP A 115 8.67 -21.71 6.36
CA TRP A 115 8.80 -20.72 5.28
C TRP A 115 7.82 -19.57 5.44
N LEU A 116 6.53 -19.84 5.74
CA LEU A 116 5.54 -18.79 5.97
C LEU A 116 5.89 -17.91 7.18
N ARG A 117 6.48 -18.45 8.23
CA ARG A 117 6.98 -17.67 9.38
C ARG A 117 8.09 -16.72 8.95
N ILE A 118 9.09 -17.21 8.21
CA ILE A 118 10.18 -16.38 7.66
C ILE A 118 9.64 -15.25 6.77
N LEU A 119 8.59 -15.52 6.00
CA LEU A 119 7.98 -14.51 5.15
C LEU A 119 7.43 -13.32 5.94
N VAL A 120 6.77 -13.55 7.09
CA VAL A 120 5.98 -12.52 7.78
C VAL A 120 6.61 -11.97 9.06
N SER A 121 7.55 -12.70 9.69
CA SER A 121 8.11 -12.33 11.00
C SER A 121 9.35 -11.44 10.91
N SER A 122 9.67 -10.76 12.01
CA SER A 122 10.80 -9.82 12.11
C SER A 122 12.17 -10.45 12.03
N ASP A 123 12.30 -11.74 12.35
CA ASP A 123 13.52 -12.54 12.23
C ASP A 123 13.69 -13.13 10.82
N GLY A 124 12.70 -12.94 9.96
CA GLY A 124 12.70 -13.31 8.56
C GLY A 124 12.86 -12.12 7.62
N ILE A 125 12.07 -12.11 6.54
CA ILE A 125 11.99 -10.95 5.63
C ILE A 125 10.92 -9.93 6.06
N GLY A 126 10.02 -10.29 6.97
CA GLY A 126 9.15 -9.37 7.68
C GLY A 126 8.11 -8.63 6.84
N LEU A 127 7.65 -9.19 5.72
CA LEU A 127 6.75 -8.46 4.82
C LEU A 127 5.47 -7.96 5.48
N ALA A 128 4.95 -8.66 6.49
CA ALA A 128 3.75 -8.23 7.21
C ALA A 128 3.98 -6.99 8.09
N LEU A 129 5.23 -6.66 8.38
CA LEU A 129 5.65 -5.51 9.18
C LEU A 129 5.95 -4.28 8.31
N LEU A 130 6.10 -4.46 7.00
CA LEU A 130 6.37 -3.36 6.09
C LEU A 130 5.09 -2.61 5.71
N PRO A 131 5.19 -1.31 5.42
CA PRO A 131 4.13 -0.61 4.71
C PRO A 131 4.03 -1.13 3.29
N LYS A 132 2.82 -1.18 2.74
CA LYS A 132 2.58 -1.72 1.40
C LYS A 132 3.43 -1.07 0.31
N GLY A 133 3.75 0.21 0.47
CA GLY A 133 4.55 0.97 -0.49
C GLY A 133 5.99 0.48 -0.67
N LEU A 134 6.50 -0.32 0.29
CA LEU A 134 7.88 -0.83 0.29
C LEU A 134 7.97 -2.35 0.05
N ILE A 135 6.86 -3.02 -0.26
CA ILE A 135 6.85 -4.45 -0.58
C ILE A 135 7.00 -4.64 -2.08
N GLU A 136 7.84 -5.56 -2.50
CA GLU A 136 8.02 -5.97 -3.89
C GLU A 136 6.75 -6.62 -4.42
N PHE A 137 6.04 -5.94 -5.35
CA PHE A 137 4.79 -6.42 -5.91
C PHE A 137 4.78 -6.58 -7.42
N HIS A 138 5.66 -5.87 -8.11
CA HIS A 138 5.64 -5.82 -9.56
C HIS A 138 6.84 -6.57 -10.12
N GLN A 139 6.60 -7.64 -10.86
CA GLN A 139 7.63 -8.41 -11.55
C GLN A 139 7.70 -7.95 -12.99
N TYR A 140 8.85 -7.42 -13.38
CA TYR A 140 9.21 -7.11 -14.76
C TYR A 140 10.28 -8.07 -15.26
N ASP A 141 10.55 -8.09 -16.57
CA ASP A 141 11.55 -9.00 -17.16
C ASP A 141 12.96 -8.80 -16.60
N ALA A 142 13.31 -7.57 -16.22
CA ALA A 142 14.64 -7.20 -15.79
C ALA A 142 14.78 -6.88 -14.30
N HIS A 143 13.70 -6.61 -13.60
CA HIS A 143 13.74 -6.22 -12.18
C HIS A 143 12.39 -6.42 -11.48
N VAL A 144 12.43 -6.30 -10.16
CA VAL A 144 11.25 -6.28 -9.29
C VAL A 144 11.07 -4.87 -8.74
N ALA A 145 9.87 -4.32 -8.86
CA ALA A 145 9.57 -2.96 -8.40
C ALA A 145 8.64 -2.95 -7.17
N ILE A 146 8.81 -1.91 -6.36
CA ILE A 146 7.96 -1.60 -5.22
C ILE A 146 6.92 -0.54 -5.61
N PRO A 147 5.76 -0.42 -4.91
CA PRO A 147 4.75 0.59 -5.23
C PRO A 147 5.25 2.04 -5.21
N VAL A 148 6.24 2.38 -4.38
CA VAL A 148 6.85 3.73 -4.38
C VAL A 148 7.49 4.04 -5.74
N GLU A 149 8.21 3.09 -6.31
CA GLU A 149 8.82 3.20 -7.65
C GLU A 149 7.76 3.40 -8.73
N GLU A 150 6.69 2.58 -8.69
CA GLU A 150 5.55 2.70 -9.61
C GLU A 150 4.88 4.09 -9.51
N HIS A 151 4.72 4.61 -8.30
CA HIS A 151 4.19 5.95 -8.10
C HIS A 151 5.10 7.05 -8.68
N MET A 152 6.41 6.86 -8.64
CA MET A 152 7.35 7.76 -9.30
C MET A 152 7.24 7.67 -10.82
N HIS A 153 7.18 6.47 -11.41
CA HIS A 153 6.92 6.28 -12.85
C HIS A 153 5.61 6.92 -13.30
N GLU A 154 4.52 6.68 -12.56
CA GLU A 154 3.23 7.32 -12.85
C GLU A 154 3.32 8.85 -12.79
N ALA A 155 4.04 9.40 -11.82
CA ALA A 155 4.20 10.84 -11.70
C ALA A 155 4.93 11.44 -12.91
N LEU A 156 5.96 10.78 -13.43
CA LEU A 156 6.62 11.16 -14.68
C LEU A 156 5.63 11.20 -15.86
N GLY A 157 4.67 10.28 -15.88
CA GLY A 157 3.69 10.17 -16.96
C GLY A 157 2.63 11.27 -16.99
N TYR A 158 2.22 11.81 -15.82
CA TYR A 158 1.09 12.74 -15.77
C TYR A 158 1.18 13.88 -14.74
N ALA A 159 2.21 13.94 -13.92
CA ALA A 159 2.39 14.99 -12.91
C ALA A 159 3.72 15.73 -13.04
N LYS A 160 4.44 15.55 -14.14
CA LYS A 160 5.63 16.30 -14.47
C LYS A 160 5.21 17.62 -15.15
N SER A 161 5.66 18.75 -14.60
CA SER A 161 5.47 20.09 -15.13
C SER A 161 6.84 20.69 -15.48
N GLY A 162 7.12 20.91 -16.75
CA GLY A 162 8.46 21.24 -17.21
C GLY A 162 9.45 20.14 -16.81
N ASP A 163 10.50 20.51 -16.09
CA ASP A 163 11.49 19.56 -15.56
C ASP A 163 11.25 19.17 -14.09
N LEU A 164 10.16 19.64 -13.47
CA LEU A 164 9.84 19.39 -12.06
C LEU A 164 8.72 18.36 -11.93
N CYS A 165 8.92 17.37 -11.05
CA CYS A 165 7.91 16.41 -10.68
C CYS A 165 7.67 16.45 -9.16
N LYS A 166 6.42 16.70 -8.74
CA LYS A 166 6.06 16.83 -7.34
C LYS A 166 5.25 15.62 -6.86
N LEU A 167 5.71 14.99 -5.77
CA LEU A 167 5.00 13.94 -5.07
C LEU A 167 4.84 14.27 -3.59
N HIS A 168 3.72 13.83 -3.03
CA HIS A 168 3.50 13.86 -1.60
C HIS A 168 3.04 12.48 -1.14
N PHE A 169 3.80 11.86 -0.24
CA PHE A 169 3.42 10.59 0.40
C PHE A 169 2.95 10.84 1.82
N THR A 170 1.77 10.33 2.17
CA THR A 170 1.38 10.22 3.58
C THR A 170 1.72 8.82 4.05
N VAL A 171 2.61 8.71 5.04
CA VAL A 171 3.13 7.44 5.60
C VAL A 171 3.00 7.44 7.12
N SER A 172 3.13 6.28 7.77
CA SER A 172 3.26 6.25 9.22
C SER A 172 4.63 6.76 9.65
N ASP A 173 4.72 7.49 10.77
CA ASP A 173 5.95 8.14 11.24
C ASP A 173 7.16 7.21 11.28
N GLU A 174 6.94 5.98 11.74
CA GLU A 174 7.97 4.93 11.87
C GLU A 174 8.62 4.55 10.53
N TYR A 175 7.94 4.79 9.38
CA TYR A 175 8.43 4.41 8.05
C TYR A 175 8.92 5.58 7.20
N ILE A 176 8.79 6.83 7.66
CA ILE A 176 9.25 8.02 6.90
C ILE A 176 10.71 7.85 6.46
N GLY A 177 11.59 7.44 7.38
CA GLY A 177 13.01 7.25 7.07
C GLY A 177 13.25 6.18 5.99
N SER A 178 12.52 5.07 6.04
CA SER A 178 12.64 3.99 5.04
C SER A 178 12.15 4.43 3.66
N PHE A 179 11.04 5.18 3.60
CA PHE A 179 10.55 5.74 2.34
C PHE A 179 11.52 6.77 1.75
N MET A 180 12.07 7.68 2.58
CA MET A 180 13.05 8.66 2.14
C MET A 180 14.30 7.99 1.57
N ALA A 181 14.84 7.00 2.28
CA ALA A 181 16.03 6.27 1.83
C ALA A 181 15.79 5.59 0.47
N LYS A 182 14.62 4.95 0.29
CA LYS A 182 14.30 4.29 -0.98
C LYS A 182 14.08 5.27 -2.12
N VAL A 183 13.41 6.38 -1.87
CA VAL A 183 13.26 7.46 -2.86
C VAL A 183 14.61 8.05 -3.27
N ASP A 184 15.52 8.25 -2.32
CA ASP A 184 16.86 8.79 -2.61
C ASP A 184 17.74 7.78 -3.37
N GLU A 185 17.51 6.49 -3.21
CA GLU A 185 18.11 5.44 -4.03
C GLU A 185 17.58 5.50 -5.47
N LEU A 186 16.26 5.47 -5.64
CA LEU A 186 15.60 5.49 -6.93
C LEU A 186 15.95 6.75 -7.76
N LYS A 187 16.06 7.91 -7.14
CA LYS A 187 16.47 9.15 -7.83
C LYS A 187 17.84 9.10 -8.53
N LYS A 188 18.69 8.12 -8.17
CA LYS A 188 20.01 7.95 -8.81
C LYS A 188 19.94 7.15 -10.10
N GLU A 189 18.82 6.49 -10.36
CA GLU A 189 18.62 5.60 -11.49
C GLU A 189 17.79 6.24 -12.59
N SER A 190 17.99 5.81 -13.83
CA SER A 190 17.14 6.22 -14.97
C SER A 190 15.77 5.55 -14.86
N PRO A 191 14.67 6.25 -15.19
CA PRO A 191 14.62 7.63 -15.73
C PRO A 191 14.54 8.72 -14.64
N PHE A 192 14.62 8.36 -13.34
CA PHE A 192 14.35 9.31 -12.26
C PHE A 192 15.45 10.36 -12.07
N ASN A 193 16.69 10.06 -12.46
CA ASN A 193 17.82 11.01 -12.42
C ASN A 193 17.76 12.11 -13.51
N GLU A 194 16.79 12.03 -14.43
CA GLU A 194 16.64 12.94 -15.55
C GLU A 194 15.70 14.11 -15.26
N VAL A 195 15.10 14.14 -14.06
CA VAL A 195 14.12 15.17 -13.65
C VAL A 195 14.43 15.72 -12.26
N GLN A 196 13.91 16.92 -11.99
CA GLN A 196 13.93 17.48 -10.64
C GLN A 196 12.75 16.93 -9.84
N TRP A 197 13.01 16.52 -8.59
CA TRP A 197 12.00 15.99 -7.70
C TRP A 197 11.77 16.90 -6.49
N GLU A 198 10.53 17.25 -6.25
CA GLU A 198 10.06 17.77 -4.97
C GLU A 198 9.17 16.69 -4.31
N ILE A 199 9.77 15.88 -3.43
CA ILE A 199 9.04 14.81 -2.74
C ILE A 199 8.89 15.16 -1.28
N LYS A 200 7.63 15.23 -0.81
CA LYS A 200 7.28 15.52 0.57
C LYS A 200 6.68 14.30 1.25
N PHE A 201 6.88 14.23 2.56
CA PHE A 201 6.30 13.21 3.41
C PHE A 201 5.51 13.87 4.53
N SER A 202 4.36 13.31 4.86
CA SER A 202 3.58 13.66 6.04
C SER A 202 3.07 12.40 6.72
N SER A 203 2.69 12.52 7.98
CA SER A 203 2.02 11.46 8.71
C SER A 203 0.60 11.86 9.09
N GLN A 204 -0.23 10.86 9.34
CA GLN A 204 -1.56 11.12 9.86
C GLN A 204 -1.46 11.58 11.31
N GLU A 205 -2.13 12.69 11.64
CA GLU A 205 -2.13 13.21 13.00
C GLU A 205 -2.89 12.28 13.95
N PRO A 206 -2.35 11.93 15.12
CA PRO A 206 -3.00 11.06 16.10
C PRO A 206 -4.39 11.56 16.56
N LYS A 207 -4.65 12.88 16.50
CA LYS A 207 -5.97 13.45 16.81
C LYS A 207 -7.08 13.00 15.86
N THR A 208 -6.72 12.44 14.70
CA THR A 208 -7.66 11.90 13.69
C THR A 208 -7.94 10.42 13.88
N ASP A 209 -7.33 9.78 14.87
CA ASP A 209 -7.51 8.37 15.15
C ASP A 209 -8.91 8.06 15.66
N THR A 210 -9.40 6.90 15.33
CA THR A 210 -10.72 6.40 15.74
C THR A 210 -10.57 5.46 16.94
N ILE A 211 -11.39 5.67 17.98
CA ILE A 211 -11.46 4.81 19.15
C ILE A 211 -12.02 3.44 18.73
N ALA A 212 -11.38 2.34 19.17
CA ALA A 212 -11.88 0.99 18.97
C ALA A 212 -12.93 0.62 20.03
N VAL A 213 -13.99 -0.06 19.59
CA VAL A 213 -15.03 -0.62 20.46
C VAL A 213 -15.25 -2.10 20.16
N ASP A 214 -15.72 -2.84 21.17
CA ASP A 214 -16.13 -4.23 21.02
C ASP A 214 -17.51 -4.34 20.33
N PRO A 215 -18.01 -5.56 20.03
CA PRO A 215 -19.33 -5.76 19.45
C PRO A 215 -20.49 -5.24 20.33
N LYS A 216 -20.26 -5.02 21.64
CA LYS A 216 -21.24 -4.44 22.57
C LYS A 216 -21.11 -2.92 22.69
N LEU A 217 -20.28 -2.31 21.82
CA LEU A 217 -19.98 -0.87 21.80
C LEU A 217 -19.31 -0.37 23.10
N GLN A 218 -18.57 -1.23 23.78
CA GLN A 218 -17.71 -0.83 24.89
C GLN A 218 -16.33 -0.44 24.35
N ILE A 219 -15.73 0.59 24.96
CA ILE A 219 -14.37 1.03 24.60
C ILE A 219 -13.38 -0.08 24.93
N ILE A 220 -12.53 -0.44 23.98
CA ILE A 220 -11.42 -1.36 24.20
C ILE A 220 -10.27 -0.58 24.84
N GLY A 221 -9.70 -1.09 25.93
CA GLY A 221 -8.77 -0.37 26.77
C GLY A 221 -9.45 0.31 27.96
N SER A 222 -8.90 1.42 28.45
CA SER A 222 -9.51 2.21 29.51
C SER A 222 -10.08 3.53 28.95
N ASN A 223 -10.93 4.21 29.75
CA ASN A 223 -11.42 5.55 29.37
C ASN A 223 -10.30 6.58 29.28
N GLU A 224 -9.21 6.40 30.01
CA GLU A 224 -8.04 7.29 30.02
C GLU A 224 -7.05 6.93 28.92
N ASN A 225 -7.00 5.64 28.53
CA ASN A 225 -6.12 5.14 27.46
C ASN A 225 -6.88 4.14 26.57
N PRO A 226 -7.79 4.64 25.72
CA PRO A 226 -8.55 3.80 24.80
C PRO A 226 -7.63 3.27 23.68
N LEU A 227 -7.92 2.06 23.20
CA LEU A 227 -7.30 1.59 21.97
C LEU A 227 -7.78 2.44 20.81
N THR A 228 -6.84 3.08 20.11
CA THR A 228 -7.13 3.86 18.90
C THR A 228 -6.62 3.14 17.66
N ARG A 229 -7.16 3.53 16.53
CA ARG A 229 -6.76 3.07 15.20
C ARG A 229 -6.66 4.27 14.27
N PRO A 230 -5.66 4.32 13.37
CA PRO A 230 -5.58 5.35 12.35
C PRO A 230 -6.91 5.51 11.61
N GLY A 231 -7.35 6.73 11.41
CA GLY A 231 -8.54 7.05 10.63
C GLY A 231 -8.38 6.63 9.17
N GLY A 232 -9.48 6.65 8.40
CA GLY A 232 -9.43 6.40 6.96
C GLY A 232 -8.88 7.61 6.19
N HIS A 233 -8.88 7.51 4.85
CA HIS A 233 -8.34 8.55 3.95
C HIS A 233 -8.95 9.95 4.19
N GLY A 234 -10.18 10.04 4.72
CA GLY A 234 -10.76 11.32 5.12
C GLY A 234 -9.98 12.09 6.20
N ALA A 235 -9.19 11.38 7.00
CA ALA A 235 -8.31 11.99 7.99
C ALA A 235 -7.12 12.75 7.36
N LEU A 236 -6.85 12.54 6.08
CA LEU A 236 -5.76 13.16 5.33
C LEU A 236 -6.15 14.47 4.63
N LEU A 237 -7.41 14.93 4.78
CA LEU A 237 -7.90 16.16 4.14
C LEU A 237 -7.22 17.44 4.64
N HIS A 238 -6.50 17.36 5.73
CA HIS A 238 -5.79 18.49 6.36
C HIS A 238 -4.26 18.47 6.14
N ASN A 239 -3.76 17.49 5.42
CA ASN A 239 -2.32 17.33 5.12
C ASN A 239 -1.88 18.11 3.89
#